data_e5adc6cd99f8f739cb7540f2ee2e2a71
#
_entry.id   e5adc6cd99f8f739cb7540f2ee2e2a71
#
_cell.length_a   1.000
_cell.length_b   1.000
_cell.length_c   1.000
_cell.angle_alpha   90.00
_cell.angle_beta   90.00
_cell.angle_gamma   90.00
#
_symmetry.space_group_name_H-M   'P 1'
#
loop_
_entity.id
_entity.type
_entity.pdbx_description
1 polymer ?
#
loop_
_entity_poly.entity_id
_entity_poly.type
_entity_poly.pdbx_seq_one_letter_code
_entity_poly.pdbx_strand_id
1 'polypeptide(L)'
;MQLKHIHHITADLVLETGLHIGAGDSEIHIGGIDNAVIKHPVSGEPYIPGSSLKGKIRSLLEWKSGRVQENPLGKKEYEDASGTSKEAVKHILQLFGISGDTADPEFQKTIGHTRLAFWDCPLDAAYAQAQRDNDRPYTEAKSENRINRISGTAEHPRQTERVPAGARFTFRLSLKTYDGDDDNLRHTLLQGLKLLEWDSLGGSGSRGYGKVRFDNLELDGKNISDEFAQLKPFA
;
A
#
# COMPACT_ATOMS: atom_id res chain seq x y z
N MET A 1 -4.49 -17.89 23.14
CA MET A 1 -4.79 -17.35 21.77
C MET A 1 -4.82 -18.51 20.78
N GLN A 2 -5.95 -18.79 20.16
CA GLN A 2 -6.14 -19.84 19.16
C GLN A 2 -6.50 -19.19 17.83
N LEU A 3 -5.84 -19.60 16.72
CA LEU A 3 -6.22 -19.19 15.38
C LEU A 3 -7.61 -19.74 15.05
N LYS A 4 -8.54 -18.86 14.69
CA LYS A 4 -9.93 -19.21 14.35
C LYS A 4 -10.14 -19.31 12.86
N HIS A 5 -9.61 -18.31 12.12
CA HIS A 5 -9.79 -18.26 10.67
C HIS A 5 -8.63 -17.51 10.00
N ILE A 6 -8.45 -17.75 8.71
CA ILE A 6 -7.62 -16.96 7.82
C ILE A 6 -8.51 -16.50 6.66
N HIS A 7 -8.93 -15.24 6.72
CA HIS A 7 -9.72 -14.63 5.66
C HIS A 7 -8.83 -14.25 4.48
N HIS A 8 -9.34 -14.45 3.28
CA HIS A 8 -8.68 -14.02 2.05
C HIS A 8 -9.43 -12.82 1.46
N ILE A 9 -8.70 -11.74 1.23
CA ILE A 9 -9.18 -10.54 0.56
C ILE A 9 -8.50 -10.45 -0.78
N THR A 10 -9.28 -10.34 -1.85
CA THR A 10 -8.79 -10.24 -3.22
C THR A 10 -9.44 -9.07 -3.94
N ALA A 11 -8.76 -8.47 -4.90
CA ALA A 11 -9.28 -7.40 -5.75
C ALA A 11 -8.44 -7.24 -7.02
N ASP A 12 -8.97 -6.52 -7.99
CA ASP A 12 -8.19 -5.90 -9.05
C ASP A 12 -7.75 -4.51 -8.56
N LEU A 13 -6.45 -4.33 -8.33
CA LEU A 13 -5.89 -3.01 -8.03
C LEU A 13 -5.60 -2.29 -9.34
N VAL A 14 -6.38 -1.27 -9.64
CA VAL A 14 -6.35 -0.53 -10.90
C VAL A 14 -5.65 0.81 -10.71
N LEU A 15 -4.71 1.13 -11.60
CA LEU A 15 -4.06 2.44 -11.60
C LEU A 15 -4.95 3.47 -12.32
N GLU A 16 -5.43 4.48 -11.59
CA GLU A 16 -6.11 5.63 -12.17
C GLU A 16 -5.12 6.65 -12.74
N THR A 17 -3.93 6.73 -12.14
CA THR A 17 -2.80 7.52 -12.63
C THR A 17 -1.51 6.70 -12.62
N GLY A 18 -0.50 7.14 -13.35
CA GLY A 18 0.77 6.41 -13.45
C GLY A 18 1.43 6.18 -12.08
N LEU A 19 1.94 4.98 -11.83
CA LEU A 19 2.54 4.55 -10.58
C LEU A 19 4.06 4.43 -10.68
N HIS A 20 4.78 5.04 -9.74
CA HIS A 20 6.21 4.82 -9.55
C HIS A 20 6.49 4.22 -8.17
N ILE A 21 6.97 2.99 -8.15
CA ILE A 21 7.60 2.36 -6.99
C ILE A 21 9.02 2.01 -7.43
N GLY A 22 10.01 2.69 -6.85
CA GLY A 22 11.40 2.59 -7.26
C GLY A 22 12.02 1.21 -6.96
N ALA A 23 12.93 0.79 -7.81
CA ALA A 23 13.71 -0.45 -7.64
C ALA A 23 14.80 -0.35 -6.54
N GLY A 24 15.00 0.85 -5.96
CA GLY A 24 16.14 1.13 -5.08
C GLY A 24 17.45 1.35 -5.85
N ASP A 25 18.56 1.50 -5.14
CA ASP A 25 19.87 1.78 -5.73
C ASP A 25 20.53 0.57 -6.41
N SER A 26 19.82 -0.55 -6.57
CA SER A 26 20.38 -1.82 -7.04
C SER A 26 20.62 -1.89 -8.55
N GLU A 27 20.09 -0.97 -9.36
CA GLU A 27 20.25 -0.96 -10.81
C GLU A 27 20.78 0.39 -11.31
N ILE A 28 22.10 0.51 -11.43
CA ILE A 28 22.75 1.64 -12.13
C ILE A 28 22.79 1.28 -13.62
N HIS A 29 21.87 1.81 -14.41
CA HIS A 29 21.92 1.71 -15.87
C HIS A 29 22.64 2.95 -16.45
N ILE A 30 23.83 2.75 -17.01
CA ILE A 30 24.55 3.80 -17.75
C ILE A 30 23.74 4.12 -19.02
N GLY A 31 23.15 5.33 -19.07
CA GLY A 31 22.31 5.77 -20.19
C GLY A 31 20.83 5.39 -20.07
N GLY A 32 20.40 4.87 -18.92
CA GLY A 32 18.99 4.54 -18.63
C GLY A 32 18.19 5.70 -18.02
N ILE A 33 16.94 5.40 -17.62
CA ILE A 33 16.06 6.32 -16.91
C ILE A 33 16.59 6.49 -15.48
N ASP A 34 16.67 7.74 -14.99
CA ASP A 34 17.24 8.08 -13.67
C ASP A 34 16.59 7.34 -12.50
N ASN A 35 15.27 7.08 -12.59
CA ASN A 35 14.49 6.43 -11.55
C ASN A 35 13.68 5.28 -12.19
N ALA A 36 14.18 4.06 -12.10
CA ALA A 36 13.52 2.86 -12.62
C ALA A 36 12.40 2.36 -11.69
N VAL A 37 11.37 1.75 -12.27
CA VAL A 37 10.30 1.02 -11.55
C VAL A 37 10.80 -0.36 -11.17
N ILE A 38 10.38 -0.84 -10.00
CA ILE A 38 10.64 -2.22 -9.57
C ILE A 38 9.96 -3.21 -10.51
N LYS A 39 10.73 -4.23 -10.96
CA LYS A 39 10.29 -5.27 -11.88
C LYS A 39 10.66 -6.65 -11.37
N HIS A 40 9.86 -7.63 -11.74
CA HIS A 40 10.17 -9.02 -11.43
C HIS A 40 11.41 -9.46 -12.24
N PRO A 41 12.45 -10.02 -11.59
CA PRO A 41 13.75 -10.23 -12.24
C PRO A 41 13.73 -11.24 -13.39
N VAL A 42 12.74 -12.15 -13.43
CA VAL A 42 12.62 -13.17 -14.48
C VAL A 42 11.72 -12.70 -15.62
N SER A 43 10.53 -12.15 -15.33
CA SER A 43 9.57 -11.75 -16.37
C SER A 43 9.80 -10.33 -16.89
N GLY A 44 10.52 -9.47 -16.15
CA GLY A 44 10.64 -8.05 -16.45
C GLY A 44 9.37 -7.23 -16.26
N GLU A 45 8.29 -7.86 -15.79
CA GLU A 45 7.01 -7.21 -15.53
C GLU A 45 7.06 -6.40 -14.23
N PRO A 46 6.50 -5.17 -14.20
CA PRO A 46 6.38 -4.43 -12.95
C PRO A 46 5.42 -5.13 -12.00
N TYR A 47 5.68 -5.02 -10.71
CA TYR A 47 4.78 -5.52 -9.67
C TYR A 47 4.69 -4.51 -8.52
N ILE A 48 3.67 -4.64 -7.69
CA ILE A 48 3.54 -3.83 -6.48
C ILE A 48 3.98 -4.68 -5.29
N PRO A 49 5.09 -4.33 -4.60
CA PRO A 49 5.52 -5.06 -3.41
C PRO A 49 4.47 -5.00 -2.30
N GLY A 50 4.18 -6.14 -1.68
CA GLY A 50 3.31 -6.21 -0.51
C GLY A 50 3.79 -5.33 0.64
N SER A 51 5.09 -5.15 0.79
CA SER A 51 5.70 -4.23 1.76
C SER A 51 5.35 -2.76 1.50
N SER A 52 5.26 -2.33 0.24
CA SER A 52 4.87 -0.97 -0.14
C SER A 52 3.41 -0.70 0.22
N LEU A 53 2.51 -1.65 -0.06
CA LEU A 53 1.10 -1.57 0.34
C LEU A 53 0.96 -1.56 1.86
N LYS A 54 1.60 -2.51 2.55
CA LYS A 54 1.58 -2.60 4.01
C LYS A 54 2.05 -1.30 4.67
N GLY A 55 3.20 -0.78 4.25
CA GLY A 55 3.78 0.44 4.81
C GLY A 55 2.88 1.65 4.60
N LYS A 56 2.36 1.84 3.38
CA LYS A 56 1.50 2.97 3.05
C LYS A 56 0.17 2.94 3.80
N ILE A 57 -0.51 1.79 3.81
CA ILE A 57 -1.80 1.65 4.50
C ILE A 57 -1.63 1.83 6.02
N ARG A 58 -0.57 1.25 6.61
CA ARG A 58 -0.23 1.48 8.01
C ARG A 58 -0.03 2.96 8.31
N SER A 59 0.81 3.63 7.56
CA SER A 59 1.08 5.06 7.71
C SER A 59 -0.20 5.91 7.66
N LEU A 60 -1.09 5.64 6.71
CA LEU A 60 -2.38 6.35 6.59
C LEU A 60 -3.29 6.15 7.83
N LEU A 61 -3.33 4.94 8.37
CA LEU A 61 -4.06 4.66 9.60
C LEU A 61 -3.43 5.31 10.82
N GLU A 62 -2.09 5.36 10.89
CA GLU A 62 -1.36 6.06 11.93
C GLU A 62 -1.64 7.57 11.89
N TRP A 63 -1.65 8.20 10.70
CA TRP A 63 -2.07 9.59 10.52
C TRP A 63 -3.52 9.81 10.97
N LYS A 64 -4.43 8.93 10.56
CA LYS A 64 -5.85 8.99 10.96
C LYS A 64 -6.01 8.91 12.48
N SER A 65 -5.21 8.10 13.17
CA SER A 65 -5.27 7.95 14.63
C SER A 65 -4.87 9.21 15.40
N GLY A 66 -4.21 10.17 14.75
CA GLY A 66 -3.62 11.35 15.37
C GLY A 66 -2.39 11.07 16.24
N ARG A 67 -1.80 9.85 16.12
CA ARG A 67 -0.66 9.40 16.94
C ARG A 67 0.61 9.14 16.12
N VAL A 68 0.61 9.54 14.85
CA VAL A 68 1.79 9.37 13.97
C VAL A 68 3.04 9.99 14.60
N GLN A 69 4.15 9.28 14.49
CA GLN A 69 5.49 9.66 14.96
C GLN A 69 6.50 9.49 13.82
N GLU A 70 7.75 9.86 14.06
CA GLU A 70 8.86 9.62 13.13
C GLU A 70 9.05 8.13 12.84
N ASN A 71 8.93 7.30 13.88
CA ASN A 71 8.94 5.84 13.78
C ASN A 71 7.52 5.26 13.79
N PRO A 72 7.32 4.04 13.26
CA PRO A 72 6.04 3.34 13.36
C PRO A 72 5.57 3.21 14.81
N LEU A 73 4.25 3.30 15.03
CA LEU A 73 3.64 3.18 16.37
C LEU A 73 4.13 1.93 17.11
N GLY A 74 4.37 2.10 18.42
CA GLY A 74 4.86 1.07 19.30
C GLY A 74 4.17 1.08 20.67
N LYS A 75 4.87 0.51 21.66
CA LYS A 75 4.41 0.39 23.06
C LYS A 75 4.09 1.75 23.68
N LYS A 76 4.99 2.73 23.50
CA LYS A 76 4.86 4.07 24.08
C LYS A 76 3.54 4.75 23.65
N GLU A 77 3.26 4.79 22.35
CA GLU A 77 2.08 5.43 21.81
C GLU A 77 0.79 4.71 22.25
N TYR A 78 0.85 3.39 22.45
CA TYR A 78 -0.24 2.61 23.00
C TYR A 78 -0.49 2.93 24.49
N GLU A 79 0.57 3.05 25.31
CA GLU A 79 0.47 3.37 26.74
C GLU A 79 -0.01 4.80 26.97
N ASP A 80 0.47 5.76 26.17
CA ASP A 80 0.11 7.18 26.22
C ASP A 80 -1.30 7.47 25.65
N ALA A 81 -1.91 6.50 24.97
CA ALA A 81 -3.25 6.64 24.41
C ALA A 81 -4.35 6.25 25.42
N SER A 82 -5.52 6.85 25.28
CA SER A 82 -6.70 6.55 26.11
C SER A 82 -7.97 6.50 25.25
N GLY A 83 -9.03 5.84 25.75
CA GLY A 83 -10.31 5.75 25.08
C GLY A 83 -10.21 5.21 23.65
N THR A 84 -10.97 5.80 22.74
CA THR A 84 -11.03 5.39 21.32
C THR A 84 -9.70 5.47 20.61
N SER A 85 -8.81 6.43 20.99
CA SER A 85 -7.46 6.53 20.43
C SER A 85 -6.61 5.32 20.79
N LYS A 86 -6.73 4.78 22.00
CA LYS A 86 -6.01 3.57 22.42
C LYS A 86 -6.46 2.34 21.65
N GLU A 87 -7.76 2.20 21.40
CA GLU A 87 -8.30 1.11 20.58
C GLU A 87 -7.81 1.21 19.13
N ALA A 88 -7.81 2.41 18.55
CA ALA A 88 -7.28 2.62 17.20
C ALA A 88 -5.80 2.22 17.09
N VAL A 89 -4.95 2.65 18.05
CA VAL A 89 -3.55 2.23 18.12
C VAL A 89 -3.43 0.72 18.27
N LYS A 90 -4.23 0.10 19.16
CA LYS A 90 -4.25 -1.36 19.35
C LYS A 90 -4.57 -2.09 18.05
N HIS A 91 -5.60 -1.69 17.33
CA HIS A 91 -5.97 -2.30 16.05
C HIS A 91 -4.85 -2.17 15.02
N ILE A 92 -4.20 -1.01 14.90
CA ILE A 92 -3.06 -0.84 13.99
C ILE A 92 -1.93 -1.80 14.37
N LEU A 93 -1.57 -1.89 15.64
CA LEU A 93 -0.52 -2.80 16.11
C LEU A 93 -0.88 -4.27 15.90
N GLN A 94 -2.13 -4.64 16.14
CA GLN A 94 -2.62 -6.00 15.88
C GLN A 94 -2.58 -6.35 14.39
N LEU A 95 -3.03 -5.45 13.53
CA LEU A 95 -3.07 -5.66 12.08
C LEU A 95 -1.65 -5.72 11.49
N PHE A 96 -0.81 -4.73 11.78
CA PHE A 96 0.46 -4.53 11.08
C PHE A 96 1.69 -5.06 11.85
N GLY A 97 1.53 -5.36 13.13
CA GLY A 97 2.60 -5.85 13.99
C GLY A 97 3.39 -4.74 14.71
N ILE A 98 4.24 -5.16 15.63
CA ILE A 98 5.16 -4.32 16.39
C ILE A 98 6.54 -4.46 15.77
N SER A 99 7.35 -3.38 15.74
CA SER A 99 8.75 -3.44 15.33
C SER A 99 9.55 -4.34 16.28
N GLY A 100 10.39 -5.23 15.73
CA GLY A 100 11.14 -6.23 16.48
C GLY A 100 12.09 -5.65 17.53
N ASP A 101 12.63 -4.45 17.28
CA ASP A 101 13.60 -3.80 18.16
C ASP A 101 12.99 -3.21 19.45
N THR A 102 11.65 -3.10 19.52
CA THR A 102 10.91 -2.54 20.65
C THR A 102 10.02 -3.55 21.38
N ALA A 103 10.20 -4.83 21.10
CA ALA A 103 9.31 -5.90 21.54
C ALA A 103 9.55 -6.32 22.98
N ASP A 104 8.89 -5.64 23.92
CA ASP A 104 8.70 -6.12 25.30
C ASP A 104 7.81 -7.38 25.29
N PRO A 105 8.23 -8.50 25.91
CA PRO A 105 7.46 -9.75 25.90
C PRO A 105 6.04 -9.63 26.47
N GLU A 106 5.82 -8.79 27.49
CA GLU A 106 4.48 -8.59 28.08
C GLU A 106 3.60 -7.76 27.14
N PHE A 107 4.18 -6.77 26.47
CA PHE A 107 3.46 -6.00 25.45
C PHE A 107 3.13 -6.85 24.23
N GLN A 108 4.04 -7.74 23.80
CA GLN A 108 3.77 -8.71 22.74
C GLN A 108 2.59 -9.63 23.07
N LYS A 109 2.47 -10.07 24.33
CA LYS A 109 1.32 -10.88 24.78
C LYS A 109 0.01 -10.08 24.69
N THR A 110 0.04 -8.78 24.98
CA THR A 110 -1.13 -7.89 24.91
C THR A 110 -1.62 -7.68 23.48
N ILE A 111 -0.71 -7.47 22.54
CA ILE A 111 -1.03 -7.21 21.13
C ILE A 111 -1.20 -8.52 20.35
N GLY A 112 -0.38 -9.50 20.63
CA GLY A 112 -0.34 -10.79 19.95
C GLY A 112 0.37 -10.75 18.59
N HIS A 113 0.18 -11.80 17.80
CA HIS A 113 0.81 -11.94 16.48
C HIS A 113 0.19 -11.00 15.46
N THR A 114 0.98 -10.58 14.46
CA THR A 114 0.50 -9.81 13.31
C THR A 114 -0.62 -10.55 12.57
N ARG A 115 -1.75 -9.85 12.33
CA ARG A 115 -2.92 -10.43 11.66
C ARG A 115 -2.82 -10.39 10.15
N LEU A 116 -2.14 -9.41 9.57
CA LEU A 116 -2.08 -9.21 8.12
C LEU A 116 -0.85 -9.86 7.49
N ALA A 117 -1.08 -10.46 6.32
CA ALA A 117 -0.03 -10.78 5.38
C ALA A 117 -0.38 -10.17 4.02
N PHE A 118 0.47 -9.25 3.54
CA PHE A 118 0.38 -8.66 2.22
C PHE A 118 1.24 -9.45 1.25
N TRP A 119 0.66 -9.85 0.14
CA TRP A 119 1.38 -10.51 -0.94
C TRP A 119 1.81 -9.48 -1.99
N ASP A 120 2.88 -9.77 -2.70
CA ASP A 120 3.24 -8.98 -3.87
C ASP A 120 2.13 -9.08 -4.91
N CYS A 121 1.81 -7.96 -5.54
CA CYS A 121 0.74 -7.89 -6.55
C CYS A 121 1.39 -7.90 -7.95
N PRO A 122 1.37 -9.05 -8.66
CA PRO A 122 1.81 -9.09 -10.04
C PRO A 122 0.84 -8.34 -10.95
N LEU A 123 1.29 -7.96 -12.14
CA LEU A 123 0.39 -7.51 -13.19
C LEU A 123 -0.70 -8.56 -13.41
N ASP A 124 -1.92 -8.10 -13.68
CA ASP A 124 -3.00 -8.96 -14.13
C ASP A 124 -2.60 -9.69 -15.42
N ALA A 125 -2.85 -11.00 -15.47
CA ALA A 125 -2.36 -11.85 -16.55
C ALA A 125 -2.98 -11.44 -17.92
N ALA A 126 -4.25 -11.03 -17.94
CA ALA A 126 -4.91 -10.60 -19.17
C ALA A 126 -4.38 -9.25 -19.63
N TYR A 127 -4.15 -8.32 -18.69
CA TYR A 127 -3.50 -7.04 -19.00
C TYR A 127 -2.07 -7.27 -19.55
N ALA A 128 -1.27 -8.08 -18.87
CA ALA A 128 0.10 -8.38 -19.30
C ALA A 128 0.14 -9.03 -20.69
N GLN A 129 -0.79 -9.96 -20.98
CA GLN A 129 -0.90 -10.60 -22.28
C GLN A 129 -1.30 -9.59 -23.36
N ALA A 130 -2.28 -8.72 -23.10
CA ALA A 130 -2.69 -7.70 -24.05
C ALA A 130 -1.55 -6.71 -24.40
N GLN A 131 -0.65 -6.40 -23.43
CA GLN A 131 0.53 -5.58 -23.74
C GLN A 131 1.50 -6.32 -24.66
N ARG A 132 1.76 -7.60 -24.43
CA ARG A 132 2.63 -8.43 -25.29
C ARG A 132 2.06 -8.55 -26.70
N ASP A 133 0.78 -8.86 -26.83
CA ASP A 133 0.12 -9.06 -28.14
C ASP A 133 0.12 -7.78 -29.01
N ASN A 134 0.19 -6.61 -28.37
CA ASN A 134 0.21 -5.31 -29.05
C ASN A 134 1.63 -4.69 -29.10
N ASP A 135 2.66 -5.41 -28.70
CA ASP A 135 4.05 -4.94 -28.63
C ASP A 135 4.19 -3.61 -27.84
N ARG A 136 3.46 -3.49 -26.72
CA ARG A 136 3.45 -2.29 -25.88
C ARG A 136 4.31 -2.49 -24.65
N PRO A 137 5.12 -1.48 -24.25
CA PRO A 137 5.90 -1.54 -23.04
C PRO A 137 4.99 -1.53 -21.80
N TYR A 138 5.44 -2.15 -20.71
CA TYR A 138 4.76 -2.13 -19.42
C TYR A 138 4.91 -0.81 -18.66
N THR A 139 5.84 0.03 -19.08
CA THR A 139 6.18 1.28 -18.40
C THR A 139 6.33 2.42 -19.41
N GLU A 140 6.19 3.64 -18.93
CA GLU A 140 6.42 4.87 -19.69
C GLU A 140 7.40 5.77 -18.97
N ALA A 141 8.10 6.63 -19.69
CA ALA A 141 8.96 7.66 -19.14
C ALA A 141 8.18 8.98 -19.04
N LYS A 142 8.08 9.55 -17.85
CA LYS A 142 7.54 10.89 -17.63
C LYS A 142 8.68 11.87 -17.38
N SER A 143 8.79 12.91 -18.24
CA SER A 143 9.72 14.00 -18.06
C SER A 143 9.14 15.06 -17.13
N GLU A 144 9.93 15.52 -16.17
CA GLU A 144 9.58 16.58 -15.22
C GLU A 144 10.70 17.61 -15.21
N ASN A 145 10.33 18.90 -15.10
CA ASN A 145 11.26 20.01 -15.01
C ASN A 145 11.01 20.82 -13.73
N ARG A 146 12.06 21.45 -13.24
CA ARG A 146 11.95 22.52 -12.25
C ARG A 146 11.82 23.86 -12.98
N ILE A 147 10.85 24.68 -12.60
CA ILE A 147 10.75 26.04 -13.13
C ILE A 147 11.59 27.00 -12.25
N ASN A 148 12.48 27.73 -12.88
CA ASN A 148 13.18 28.85 -12.25
C ASN A 148 12.17 29.99 -11.96
N ARG A 149 12.03 30.37 -10.69
CA ARG A 149 11.00 31.33 -10.25
C ARG A 149 11.24 32.75 -10.72
N ILE A 150 12.47 33.08 -11.14
CA ILE A 150 12.87 34.43 -11.59
C ILE A 150 12.76 34.53 -13.11
N SER A 151 13.39 33.58 -13.83
CA SER A 151 13.43 33.60 -15.30
C SER A 151 12.20 32.98 -15.98
N GLY A 152 11.42 32.15 -15.26
CA GLY A 152 10.31 31.37 -15.81
C GLY A 152 10.75 30.21 -16.69
N THR A 153 12.03 29.92 -16.81
CA THR A 153 12.57 28.86 -17.65
C THR A 153 12.55 27.50 -16.97
N ALA A 154 12.41 26.45 -17.78
CA ALA A 154 12.53 25.07 -17.32
C ALA A 154 14.00 24.70 -17.11
N GLU A 155 14.31 24.13 -15.92
CA GLU A 155 15.64 23.70 -15.52
C GLU A 155 15.61 22.27 -14.98
N HIS A 156 16.75 21.60 -14.96
CA HIS A 156 16.94 20.28 -14.38
C HIS A 156 15.92 19.23 -14.88
N PRO A 157 15.87 18.96 -16.19
CA PRO A 157 15.02 17.89 -16.72
C PRO A 157 15.45 16.56 -16.10
N ARG A 158 14.46 15.78 -15.67
CA ARG A 158 14.66 14.41 -15.16
C ARG A 158 13.57 13.52 -15.70
N GLN A 159 13.91 12.28 -15.93
CA GLN A 159 12.98 11.27 -16.40
C GLN A 159 12.70 10.26 -15.28
N THR A 160 11.42 10.04 -15.03
CA THR A 160 10.96 9.04 -14.06
C THR A 160 10.18 7.97 -14.82
N GLU A 161 10.59 6.72 -14.68
CA GLU A 161 9.82 5.59 -15.17
C GLU A 161 8.59 5.38 -14.29
N ARG A 162 7.45 5.04 -14.89
CA ARG A 162 6.23 4.68 -14.15
C ARG A 162 5.40 3.68 -14.95
N VAL A 163 4.61 2.88 -14.23
CA VAL A 163 3.57 2.05 -14.85
C VAL A 163 2.43 2.97 -15.26
N PRO A 164 1.92 2.91 -16.51
CA PRO A 164 0.90 3.84 -16.99
C PRO A 164 -0.45 3.63 -16.31
N ALA A 165 -1.30 4.66 -16.37
CA ALA A 165 -2.70 4.57 -15.98
C ALA A 165 -3.43 3.47 -16.76
N GLY A 166 -4.44 2.84 -16.14
CA GLY A 166 -5.19 1.71 -16.70
C GLY A 166 -4.55 0.34 -16.47
N ALA A 167 -3.30 0.28 -15.99
CA ALA A 167 -2.70 -0.99 -15.60
C ALA A 167 -3.46 -1.61 -14.42
N ARG A 168 -3.53 -2.96 -14.43
CA ARG A 168 -4.21 -3.75 -13.41
C ARG A 168 -3.23 -4.69 -12.74
N PHE A 169 -3.38 -4.85 -11.42
CA PHE A 169 -2.58 -5.76 -10.60
C PHE A 169 -3.49 -6.67 -9.79
N THR A 170 -3.09 -7.91 -9.63
CA THR A 170 -3.82 -8.88 -8.79
C THR A 170 -3.50 -8.63 -7.32
N PHE A 171 -4.42 -7.98 -6.61
CA PHE A 171 -4.29 -7.73 -5.17
C PHE A 171 -4.71 -8.95 -4.35
N ARG A 172 -3.89 -9.32 -3.36
CA ARG A 172 -4.17 -10.38 -2.40
C ARG A 172 -3.67 -10.01 -1.02
N LEU A 173 -4.49 -10.28 -0.02
CA LEU A 173 -4.21 -10.02 1.38
C LEU A 173 -4.83 -11.13 2.23
N SER A 174 -4.14 -11.58 3.28
CA SER A 174 -4.72 -12.49 4.28
C SER A 174 -4.88 -11.78 5.62
N LEU A 175 -6.06 -11.93 6.23
CA LEU A 175 -6.37 -11.47 7.58
C LEU A 175 -6.60 -12.68 8.49
N LYS A 176 -5.73 -12.87 9.47
CA LYS A 176 -5.88 -13.87 10.53
C LYS A 176 -6.78 -13.34 11.63
N THR A 177 -7.70 -14.14 12.11
CA THR A 177 -8.50 -13.86 13.31
C THR A 177 -8.20 -14.87 14.40
N TYR A 178 -8.04 -14.39 15.60
CA TYR A 178 -7.76 -15.21 16.78
C TYR A 178 -8.88 -15.11 17.78
N ASP A 179 -8.90 -16.08 18.71
CA ASP A 179 -9.82 -16.06 19.85
C ASP A 179 -9.62 -14.78 20.68
N GLY A 180 -10.71 -14.03 20.90
CA GLY A 180 -10.71 -12.74 21.62
C GLY A 180 -10.31 -11.52 20.78
N ASP A 181 -10.15 -11.65 19.45
CA ASP A 181 -9.97 -10.49 18.58
C ASP A 181 -11.27 -9.67 18.49
N ASP A 182 -11.10 -8.36 18.30
CA ASP A 182 -12.19 -7.42 18.09
C ASP A 182 -12.72 -7.53 16.64
N ASP A 183 -14.03 -7.61 16.48
CA ASP A 183 -14.70 -7.64 15.18
C ASP A 183 -14.41 -6.39 14.33
N ASN A 184 -14.04 -5.27 14.98
CA ASN A 184 -13.66 -4.03 14.31
C ASN A 184 -12.31 -4.07 13.59
N LEU A 185 -11.48 -5.10 13.79
CA LEU A 185 -10.21 -5.23 13.06
C LEU A 185 -10.40 -5.25 11.55
N ARG A 186 -11.42 -5.98 11.07
CA ARG A 186 -11.79 -5.98 9.64
C ARG A 186 -12.19 -4.57 9.17
N HIS A 187 -13.01 -3.87 9.94
CA HIS A 187 -13.43 -2.52 9.60
C HIS A 187 -12.24 -1.55 9.52
N THR A 188 -11.32 -1.61 10.48
CA THR A 188 -10.07 -0.82 10.48
C THR A 188 -9.23 -1.11 9.24
N LEU A 189 -9.11 -2.38 8.83
CA LEU A 189 -8.41 -2.75 7.61
C LEU A 189 -9.07 -2.14 6.37
N LEU A 190 -10.39 -2.27 6.22
CA LEU A 190 -11.12 -1.71 5.08
C LEU A 190 -11.02 -0.18 5.04
N GLN A 191 -11.02 0.50 6.20
CA GLN A 191 -10.72 1.92 6.28
C GLN A 191 -9.33 2.26 5.73
N GLY A 192 -8.32 1.45 6.05
CA GLY A 192 -6.96 1.62 5.53
C GLY A 192 -6.87 1.47 4.01
N LEU A 193 -7.57 0.47 3.43
CA LEU A 193 -7.68 0.32 1.98
C LEU A 193 -8.40 1.52 1.33
N LYS A 194 -9.47 2.01 1.95
CA LYS A 194 -10.21 3.18 1.45
C LYS A 194 -9.39 4.47 1.54
N LEU A 195 -8.59 4.65 2.58
CA LEU A 195 -7.65 5.76 2.69
C LEU A 195 -6.59 5.71 1.57
N LEU A 196 -6.13 4.53 1.20
CA LEU A 196 -5.21 4.38 0.08
C LEU A 196 -5.84 4.82 -1.25
N GLU A 197 -7.13 4.50 -1.50
CA GLU A 197 -7.85 5.03 -2.68
C GLU A 197 -7.97 6.55 -2.67
N TRP A 198 -8.09 7.17 -1.49
CA TRP A 198 -8.24 8.63 -1.38
C TRP A 198 -6.89 9.37 -1.45
N ASP A 199 -5.81 8.71 -1.16
CA ASP A 199 -4.45 9.25 -1.24
C ASP A 199 -3.73 8.72 -2.50
N SER A 200 -2.50 8.25 -2.34
CA SER A 200 -1.65 7.75 -3.44
C SER A 200 -0.71 6.65 -2.96
N LEU A 201 -0.36 5.73 -3.84
CA LEU A 201 0.64 4.70 -3.64
C LEU A 201 1.97 5.09 -4.30
N GLY A 202 3.09 4.69 -3.70
CA GLY A 202 4.43 4.95 -4.24
C GLY A 202 4.89 6.40 -4.12
N GLY A 203 5.82 6.78 -4.96
CA GLY A 203 6.44 8.10 -4.96
C GLY A 203 5.66 9.14 -5.75
N SER A 204 5.94 10.41 -5.49
CA SER A 204 5.44 11.56 -6.26
C SER A 204 3.92 11.76 -6.25
N GLY A 205 3.22 11.32 -5.21
CA GLY A 205 1.77 11.44 -5.08
C GLY A 205 1.27 12.89 -5.27
N SER A 206 1.94 13.87 -4.66
CA SER A 206 1.60 15.31 -4.81
C SER A 206 1.76 15.85 -6.25
N ARG A 207 2.38 15.06 -7.14
CA ARG A 207 2.55 15.38 -8.57
C ARG A 207 1.64 14.55 -9.47
N GLY A 208 0.60 13.94 -8.89
CA GLY A 208 -0.41 13.19 -9.63
C GLY A 208 -0.02 11.76 -9.99
N TYR A 209 0.84 11.12 -9.19
CA TYR A 209 1.19 9.71 -9.34
C TYR A 209 0.42 8.84 -8.35
N GLY A 210 0.26 7.59 -8.69
CA GLY A 210 -0.12 6.54 -7.75
C GLY A 210 -1.57 6.56 -7.26
N LYS A 211 -2.49 7.24 -7.95
CA LYS A 211 -3.92 7.14 -7.66
C LYS A 211 -4.40 5.74 -8.05
N VAL A 212 -4.99 5.02 -7.10
CA VAL A 212 -5.43 3.63 -7.28
C VAL A 212 -6.88 3.47 -6.84
N ARG A 213 -7.53 2.39 -7.31
CA ARG A 213 -8.82 1.92 -6.80
C ARG A 213 -8.85 0.40 -6.76
N PHE A 214 -9.68 -0.15 -5.89
CA PHE A 214 -9.92 -1.58 -5.77
C PHE A 214 -11.23 -1.96 -6.48
N ASP A 215 -11.14 -2.62 -7.64
CA ASP A 215 -12.29 -3.18 -8.33
C ASP A 215 -12.49 -4.64 -7.89
N ASN A 216 -13.73 -5.13 -7.92
CA ASN A 216 -14.07 -6.52 -7.62
C ASN A 216 -13.54 -6.99 -6.25
N LEU A 217 -13.67 -6.13 -5.23
CA LEU A 217 -13.19 -6.46 -3.88
C LEU A 217 -14.03 -7.59 -3.28
N GLU A 218 -13.34 -8.67 -2.91
CA GLU A 218 -13.94 -9.86 -2.32
C GLU A 218 -13.32 -10.19 -0.96
N LEU A 219 -14.14 -10.73 -0.07
CA LEU A 219 -13.74 -11.36 1.18
C LEU A 219 -14.23 -12.81 1.18
N ASP A 220 -13.30 -13.77 1.19
CA ASP A 220 -13.57 -15.22 1.15
C ASP A 220 -14.49 -15.59 -0.03
N GLY A 221 -14.27 -14.98 -1.21
CA GLY A 221 -15.05 -15.17 -2.42
C GLY A 221 -16.41 -14.46 -2.45
N LYS A 222 -16.77 -13.72 -1.41
CA LYS A 222 -17.98 -12.90 -1.38
C LYS A 222 -17.64 -11.48 -1.78
N ASN A 223 -18.32 -10.95 -2.81
CA ASN A 223 -18.16 -9.57 -3.22
C ASN A 223 -18.61 -8.59 -2.12
N ILE A 224 -17.75 -7.66 -1.76
CA ILE A 224 -17.99 -6.60 -0.76
C ILE A 224 -17.76 -5.20 -1.34
N SER A 225 -17.75 -5.05 -2.67
CA SER A 225 -17.45 -3.77 -3.35
C SER A 225 -18.45 -2.68 -2.97
N ASP A 226 -19.75 -3.00 -2.83
CA ASP A 226 -20.77 -2.03 -2.44
C ASP A 226 -20.60 -1.58 -0.99
N GLU A 227 -20.33 -2.50 -0.05
CA GLU A 227 -19.99 -2.20 1.33
C GLU A 227 -18.76 -1.28 1.39
N PHE A 228 -17.74 -1.63 0.64
CA PHE A 228 -16.49 -0.86 0.57
C PHE A 228 -16.69 0.52 -0.06
N ALA A 229 -17.52 0.65 -1.09
CA ALA A 229 -17.81 1.93 -1.75
C ALA A 229 -18.48 2.94 -0.81
N GLN A 230 -19.36 2.46 0.09
CA GLN A 230 -20.08 3.30 1.05
C GLN A 230 -19.23 3.66 2.29
N LEU A 231 -18.07 3.04 2.48
CA LEU A 231 -17.24 3.24 3.66
C LEU A 231 -16.65 4.66 3.69
N LYS A 232 -16.84 5.33 4.83
CA LYS A 232 -16.32 6.68 5.10
C LYS A 232 -15.25 6.60 6.19
N PRO A 233 -13.95 6.68 5.86
CA PRO A 233 -12.89 6.50 6.86
C PRO A 233 -12.89 7.52 8.00
N PHE A 234 -13.47 8.71 7.80
CA PHE A 234 -13.50 9.80 8.78
C PHE A 234 -14.91 10.06 9.35
N ALA A 235 -15.88 9.17 9.16
CA ALA A 235 -17.22 9.26 9.73
C ALA A 235 -17.29 8.61 11.09
#